data_2ae29f8f295d2cdd98d53f2efb342b05
#
_entry.id   2ae29f8f295d2cdd98d53f2efb342b05
#
_cell.length_a   1.000
_cell.length_b   1.000
_cell.length_c   1.000
_cell.angle_alpha   90.00
_cell.angle_beta   90.00
_cell.angle_gamma   90.00
#
_symmetry.space_group_name_H-M   'P 1'
#
loop_
_entity.id
_entity.type
_entity.pdbx_description
1 polymer ?
#
loop_
_entity_poly.entity_id
_entity_poly.type
_entity_poly.pdbx_seq_one_letter_code
_entity_poly.pdbx_strand_id
1 'polypeptide(L)'
;MNIIIPMAGRGSRLRPHTLTTPKPLISFAGKSIVQRLVEDIVNVCNEKIQEIAFIIGDFGDEVEQDLLSIASSLGAVGKIVYQDQPLGTAHAILCAKESLKGNVVVAFADTLFVADFKIDKKSDGIIWVKKIDNPSAFGVVKINDNNIITDFVEKPETFVSDL
;
A
#
# COMPACT_ATOMS: atom_id res chain seq x y z
N MET A 1 10.69 -11.61 0.82
CA MET A 1 9.47 -10.82 1.10
C MET A 1 8.90 -10.31 -0.21
N ASN A 2 7.57 -10.21 -0.34
CA ASN A 2 6.92 -9.58 -1.49
C ASN A 2 6.20 -8.30 -1.07
N ILE A 3 6.07 -7.35 -1.98
CA ILE A 3 5.33 -6.10 -1.77
C ILE A 3 4.12 -6.11 -2.70
N ILE A 4 2.95 -5.79 -2.17
CA ILE A 4 1.68 -5.72 -2.90
C ILE A 4 1.17 -4.30 -2.85
N ILE A 5 0.97 -3.68 -4.00
CA ILE A 5 0.55 -2.28 -4.13
C ILE A 5 -0.80 -2.19 -4.85
N PRO A 6 -1.92 -2.20 -4.12
CA PRO A 6 -3.23 -1.92 -4.71
C PRO A 6 -3.31 -0.46 -5.18
N MET A 7 -3.46 -0.23 -6.49
CA MET A 7 -3.47 1.10 -7.08
C MET A 7 -4.40 1.23 -8.30
N ALA A 8 -5.36 0.34 -8.46
CA ALA A 8 -6.28 0.34 -9.59
C ALA A 8 -7.26 1.54 -9.63
N GLY A 9 -7.36 2.30 -8.55
CA GLY A 9 -8.22 3.47 -8.46
C GLY A 9 -7.75 4.63 -9.32
N ARG A 10 -8.66 5.24 -10.10
CA ARG A 10 -8.37 6.37 -10.99
C ARG A 10 -8.05 7.69 -10.29
N GLY A 11 -8.22 7.81 -8.97
CA GLY A 11 -7.93 9.03 -8.23
C GLY A 11 -8.81 10.23 -8.62
N SER A 12 -10.09 10.02 -8.88
CA SER A 12 -11.03 11.03 -9.40
C SER A 12 -11.14 12.32 -8.57
N ARG A 13 -10.85 12.23 -7.27
CA ARG A 13 -10.84 13.39 -6.35
C ARG A 13 -9.73 14.40 -6.64
N LEU A 14 -8.68 14.00 -7.36
CA LEU A 14 -7.53 14.85 -7.73
C LEU A 14 -7.62 15.37 -9.17
N ARG A 15 -8.77 15.32 -9.83
CA ARG A 15 -8.97 15.96 -11.12
C ARG A 15 -8.78 17.48 -11.00
N PRO A 16 -8.14 18.16 -11.99
CA PRO A 16 -7.77 17.63 -13.31
C PRO A 16 -6.45 16.85 -13.39
N HIS A 17 -5.62 16.80 -12.34
CA HIS A 17 -4.29 16.18 -12.36
C HIS A 17 -4.30 14.69 -12.73
N THR A 18 -5.39 13.99 -12.42
CA THR A 18 -5.55 12.55 -12.69
C THR A 18 -6.39 12.25 -13.94
N LEU A 19 -6.51 13.20 -14.86
CA LEU A 19 -7.18 12.97 -16.15
C LEU A 19 -6.34 12.07 -17.06
N THR A 20 -5.03 12.31 -17.09
CA THR A 20 -4.07 11.59 -17.95
C THR A 20 -3.11 10.70 -17.18
N THR A 21 -2.77 11.09 -15.94
CA THR A 21 -1.78 10.37 -15.12
C THR A 21 -2.48 9.77 -13.89
N PRO A 22 -2.39 8.45 -13.66
CA PRO A 22 -2.92 7.83 -12.43
C PRO A 22 -2.30 8.46 -11.18
N LYS A 23 -3.09 8.65 -10.12
CA LYS A 23 -2.65 9.29 -8.86
C LYS A 23 -1.29 8.81 -8.35
N PRO A 24 -0.99 7.49 -8.29
CA PRO A 24 0.28 7.00 -7.78
C PRO A 24 1.50 7.39 -8.62
N LEU A 25 1.28 7.74 -9.89
CA LEU A 25 2.34 8.11 -10.83
C LEU A 25 2.55 9.63 -10.92
N ILE A 26 1.75 10.43 -10.23
CA ILE A 26 2.00 11.86 -10.13
C ILE A 26 3.40 12.07 -9.55
N SER A 27 4.22 12.83 -10.29
CA SER A 27 5.59 13.12 -9.88
C SER A 27 5.63 14.24 -8.85
N PHE A 28 6.38 14.02 -7.78
CA PHE A 28 6.66 15.00 -6.74
C PHE A 28 8.17 14.99 -6.43
N ALA A 29 8.81 16.15 -6.58
CA ALA A 29 10.25 16.30 -6.39
C ALA A 29 11.07 15.23 -7.14
N GLY A 30 10.76 15.01 -8.43
CA GLY A 30 11.53 14.16 -9.35
C GLY A 30 11.22 12.67 -9.27
N LYS A 31 10.31 12.20 -8.40
CA LYS A 31 9.90 10.80 -8.30
C LYS A 31 8.39 10.67 -8.20
N SER A 32 7.81 9.60 -8.70
CA SER A 32 6.40 9.32 -8.51
C SER A 32 6.08 8.95 -7.05
N ILE A 33 4.82 9.13 -6.65
CA ILE A 33 4.36 8.78 -5.29
C ILE A 33 4.63 7.29 -5.02
N VAL A 34 4.28 6.41 -5.97
CA VAL A 34 4.49 4.97 -5.81
C VAL A 34 5.96 4.60 -5.72
N GLN A 35 6.84 5.28 -6.47
CA GLN A 35 8.28 5.04 -6.39
C GLN A 35 8.81 5.36 -4.99
N ARG A 36 8.43 6.52 -4.42
CA ARG A 36 8.81 6.88 -3.05
C ARG A 36 8.33 5.88 -2.03
N LEU A 37 7.04 5.51 -2.12
CA LEU A 37 6.45 4.54 -1.21
C LEU A 37 7.23 3.22 -1.22
N VAL A 38 7.53 2.68 -2.39
CA VAL A 38 8.22 1.39 -2.51
C VAL A 38 9.68 1.50 -2.01
N GLU A 39 10.38 2.60 -2.31
CA GLU A 39 11.72 2.86 -1.78
C GLU A 39 11.71 2.92 -0.24
N ASP A 40 10.74 3.61 0.36
CA ASP A 40 10.61 3.71 1.81
C ASP A 40 10.31 2.34 2.44
N ILE A 41 9.44 1.52 1.83
CA ILE A 41 9.17 0.15 2.30
C ILE A 41 10.44 -0.70 2.23
N VAL A 42 11.17 -0.67 1.12
CA VAL A 42 12.43 -1.42 0.98
C VAL A 42 13.43 -1.04 2.06
N ASN A 43 13.52 0.24 2.41
CA ASN A 43 14.44 0.74 3.44
C ASN A 43 14.11 0.24 4.86
N VAL A 44 12.83 0.03 5.19
CA VAL A 44 12.42 -0.49 6.52
C VAL A 44 12.39 -2.01 6.58
N CYS A 45 12.36 -2.70 5.43
CA CYS A 45 12.40 -4.15 5.36
C CYS A 45 13.81 -4.68 5.61
N ASN A 46 13.95 -5.63 6.55
CA ASN A 46 15.23 -6.26 6.88
C ASN A 46 15.51 -7.52 6.05
N GLU A 47 14.90 -7.65 4.90
CA GLU A 47 15.12 -8.77 4.00
C GLU A 47 14.98 -8.36 2.53
N LYS A 48 15.57 -9.18 1.66
CA LYS A 48 15.52 -8.94 0.22
C LYS A 48 14.07 -8.99 -0.26
N ILE A 49 13.64 -7.96 -0.97
CA ILE A 49 12.39 -7.98 -1.70
C ILE A 49 12.58 -8.83 -2.96
N GLN A 50 11.72 -9.82 -3.14
CA GLN A 50 11.74 -10.72 -4.27
C GLN A 50 10.86 -10.22 -5.41
N GLU A 51 9.63 -9.80 -5.08
CA GLU A 51 8.63 -9.36 -6.04
C GLU A 51 7.90 -8.13 -5.54
N ILE A 52 7.55 -7.24 -6.46
CA ILE A 52 6.65 -6.11 -6.23
C ILE A 52 5.50 -6.26 -7.22
N ALA A 53 4.31 -6.58 -6.69
CA ALA A 53 3.09 -6.72 -7.48
C ALA A 53 2.29 -5.41 -7.43
N PHE A 54 2.13 -4.78 -8.58
CA PHE A 54 1.30 -3.59 -8.75
C PHE A 54 -0.07 -4.02 -9.27
N ILE A 55 -1.12 -3.79 -8.47
CA ILE A 55 -2.49 -4.07 -8.88
C ILE A 55 -3.07 -2.80 -9.48
N ILE A 56 -3.24 -2.81 -10.79
CA ILE A 56 -3.67 -1.65 -11.57
C ILE A 56 -5.02 -1.88 -12.27
N GLY A 57 -5.62 -0.81 -12.77
CA GLY A 57 -6.62 -0.87 -13.82
C GLY A 57 -5.95 -0.82 -15.21
N ASP A 58 -6.74 -0.61 -16.24
CA ASP A 58 -6.21 -0.34 -17.58
C ASP A 58 -5.61 1.09 -17.62
N PHE A 59 -4.30 1.18 -17.44
CA PHE A 59 -3.55 2.44 -17.45
C PHE A 59 -2.63 2.60 -18.67
N GLY A 60 -2.54 1.55 -19.50
CA GLY A 60 -1.73 1.51 -20.71
C GLY A 60 -0.27 1.08 -20.47
N ASP A 61 0.36 0.65 -21.57
CA ASP A 61 1.68 -0.01 -21.56
C ASP A 61 2.80 0.86 -20.99
N GLU A 62 2.76 2.18 -21.20
CA GLU A 62 3.77 3.11 -20.69
C GLU A 62 3.82 3.09 -19.14
N VAL A 63 2.65 3.10 -18.51
CA VAL A 63 2.53 3.01 -17.05
C VAL A 63 3.06 1.67 -16.53
N GLU A 64 2.78 0.60 -17.23
CA GLU A 64 3.27 -0.73 -16.84
C GLU A 64 4.79 -0.80 -16.91
N GLN A 65 5.40 -0.28 -17.98
CA GLN A 65 6.85 -0.22 -18.14
C GLN A 65 7.52 0.61 -17.05
N ASP A 66 6.92 1.75 -16.68
CA ASP A 66 7.41 2.59 -15.59
C ASP A 66 7.39 1.82 -14.25
N LEU A 67 6.31 1.13 -13.94
CA LEU A 67 6.18 0.35 -12.70
C LEU A 67 7.17 -0.81 -12.65
N LEU A 68 7.35 -1.53 -13.76
CA LEU A 68 8.33 -2.61 -13.86
C LEU A 68 9.77 -2.09 -13.73
N SER A 69 10.05 -0.91 -14.29
CA SER A 69 11.34 -0.24 -14.15
C SER A 69 11.63 0.16 -12.70
N ILE A 70 10.64 0.68 -11.97
CA ILE A 70 10.77 0.99 -10.53
C ILE A 70 11.14 -0.27 -9.76
N ALA A 71 10.44 -1.40 -9.95
CA ALA A 71 10.76 -2.65 -9.26
C ALA A 71 12.18 -3.13 -9.58
N SER A 72 12.56 -3.12 -10.85
CA SER A 72 13.88 -3.53 -11.32
C SER A 72 15.00 -2.67 -10.71
N SER A 73 14.80 -1.35 -10.60
CA SER A 73 15.78 -0.44 -9.98
C SER A 73 16.05 -0.75 -8.50
N LEU A 74 15.10 -1.40 -7.82
CA LEU A 74 15.19 -1.86 -6.44
C LEU A 74 15.68 -3.32 -6.30
N GLY A 75 16.05 -3.95 -7.43
CA GLY A 75 16.53 -5.33 -7.46
C GLY A 75 15.45 -6.39 -7.23
N ALA A 76 14.18 -6.03 -7.42
CA ALA A 76 13.03 -6.91 -7.31
C ALA A 76 12.41 -7.23 -8.69
N VAL A 77 11.66 -8.32 -8.76
CA VAL A 77 10.85 -8.65 -9.94
C VAL A 77 9.57 -7.84 -9.89
N GLY A 78 9.32 -7.00 -10.90
CA GLY A 78 8.05 -6.31 -11.06
C GLY A 78 6.98 -7.23 -11.64
N LYS A 79 5.75 -7.14 -11.16
CA LYS A 79 4.60 -7.87 -11.67
C LYS A 79 3.39 -6.95 -11.79
N ILE A 80 2.79 -6.92 -12.97
CA ILE A 80 1.53 -6.23 -13.22
C ILE A 80 0.38 -7.20 -13.02
N VAL A 81 -0.62 -6.77 -12.24
CA VAL A 81 -1.85 -7.52 -11.98
C VAL A 81 -3.03 -6.60 -12.20
N TYR A 82 -4.02 -7.06 -12.96
CA TYR A 82 -5.20 -6.25 -13.25
C TYR A 82 -6.33 -6.50 -12.25
N GLN A 83 -6.95 -5.42 -11.83
CA GLN A 83 -8.23 -5.44 -11.16
C GLN A 83 -9.31 -4.94 -12.13
N ASP A 84 -9.96 -5.87 -12.83
CA ASP A 84 -10.96 -5.54 -13.85
C ASP A 84 -12.27 -5.02 -13.24
N GLN A 85 -12.60 -5.46 -12.03
CA GLN A 85 -13.81 -5.08 -11.31
C GLN A 85 -13.48 -4.36 -10.01
N PRO A 86 -14.02 -3.16 -9.74
CA PRO A 86 -13.72 -2.37 -8.56
C PRO A 86 -14.48 -2.87 -7.31
N LEU A 87 -14.25 -4.12 -6.90
CA LEU A 87 -14.90 -4.77 -5.75
C LEU A 87 -14.23 -4.47 -4.39
N GLY A 88 -13.44 -3.41 -4.33
CA GLY A 88 -12.79 -2.97 -3.11
C GLY A 88 -11.34 -3.44 -2.94
N THR A 89 -10.73 -3.05 -1.81
CA THR A 89 -9.30 -3.25 -1.54
C THR A 89 -8.92 -4.72 -1.31
N ALA A 90 -9.76 -5.46 -0.60
CA ALA A 90 -9.52 -6.90 -0.37
C ALA A 90 -9.54 -7.68 -1.69
N HIS A 91 -10.46 -7.34 -2.60
CA HIS A 91 -10.50 -7.94 -3.94
C HIS A 91 -9.23 -7.59 -4.74
N ALA A 92 -8.76 -6.34 -4.68
CA ALA A 92 -7.51 -5.96 -5.34
C ALA A 92 -6.34 -6.84 -4.86
N ILE A 93 -6.19 -7.00 -3.54
CA ILE A 93 -5.15 -7.87 -2.96
C ILE A 93 -5.32 -9.33 -3.45
N LEU A 94 -6.55 -9.82 -3.50
CA LEU A 94 -6.84 -11.19 -3.97
C LEU A 94 -6.49 -11.39 -5.46
N CYS A 95 -6.60 -10.36 -6.31
CA CYS A 95 -6.14 -10.44 -7.69
C CYS A 95 -4.65 -10.83 -7.77
N ALA A 96 -3.85 -10.40 -6.79
CA ALA A 96 -2.42 -10.73 -6.69
C ALA A 96 -2.14 -12.01 -5.88
N LYS A 97 -3.08 -12.97 -5.77
CA LYS A 97 -2.96 -14.17 -4.93
C LYS A 97 -1.67 -14.97 -5.16
N GLU A 98 -1.17 -15.00 -6.39
CA GLU A 98 0.06 -15.71 -6.74
C GLU A 98 1.32 -15.07 -6.10
N SER A 99 1.23 -13.80 -5.72
CA SER A 99 2.28 -13.01 -5.07
C SER A 99 2.17 -13.02 -3.53
N LEU A 100 1.07 -13.54 -2.97
CA LEU A 100 0.84 -13.66 -1.52
C LEU A 100 1.56 -14.90 -0.97
N LYS A 101 2.90 -14.91 -1.03
CA LYS A 101 3.73 -16.03 -0.59
C LYS A 101 4.77 -15.57 0.43
N GLY A 102 4.93 -16.31 1.51
CA GLY A 102 5.85 -15.97 2.61
C GLY A 102 5.46 -14.65 3.28
N ASN A 103 6.46 -13.86 3.67
CA ASN A 103 6.22 -12.54 4.24
C ASN A 103 5.79 -11.55 3.14
N VAL A 104 4.71 -10.84 3.39
CA VAL A 104 4.12 -9.89 2.44
C VAL A 104 3.89 -8.55 3.13
N VAL A 105 4.27 -7.47 2.46
CA VAL A 105 3.87 -6.11 2.83
C VAL A 105 2.79 -5.64 1.86
N VAL A 106 1.65 -5.22 2.39
CA VAL A 106 0.60 -4.56 1.60
C VAL A 106 0.65 -3.07 1.90
N ALA A 107 0.79 -2.24 0.88
CA ALA A 107 0.79 -0.79 1.04
C ALA A 107 -0.07 -0.12 -0.03
N PHE A 108 -0.82 0.91 0.38
CA PHE A 108 -1.68 1.66 -0.52
C PHE A 108 -0.91 2.83 -1.15
N ALA A 109 -1.00 2.95 -2.47
CA ALA A 109 -0.19 3.86 -3.28
C ALA A 109 -0.49 5.36 -3.08
N ASP A 110 -1.29 5.72 -2.10
CA ASP A 110 -1.62 7.10 -1.74
C ASP A 110 -1.14 7.50 -0.35
N THR A 111 -0.42 6.63 0.33
CA THR A 111 0.08 6.84 1.69
C THR A 111 1.60 6.84 1.68
N LEU A 112 2.21 7.99 1.95
CA LEU A 112 3.64 8.10 2.23
C LEU A 112 3.85 8.13 3.75
N PHE A 113 4.98 7.61 4.20
CA PHE A 113 5.34 7.59 5.60
C PHE A 113 6.82 7.92 5.80
N VAL A 114 7.16 8.40 6.98
CA VAL A 114 8.53 8.49 7.47
C VAL A 114 8.63 7.56 8.67
N ALA A 115 9.53 6.61 8.60
CA ALA A 115 9.66 5.59 9.63
C ALA A 115 11.13 5.36 10.00
N ASP A 116 11.36 5.22 11.30
CA ASP A 116 12.66 4.87 11.88
C ASP A 116 12.53 3.56 12.68
N PHE A 117 11.94 2.54 12.05
CA PHE A 117 11.79 1.22 12.66
C PHE A 117 12.17 0.12 11.67
N LYS A 118 12.39 -1.06 12.20
CA LYS A 118 12.57 -2.29 11.42
C LYS A 118 11.44 -3.25 11.70
N ILE A 119 11.00 -3.95 10.65
CA ILE A 119 9.91 -4.92 10.75
C ILE A 119 10.34 -6.08 11.66
N ASP A 120 9.52 -6.38 12.69
CA ASP A 120 9.71 -7.57 13.51
C ASP A 120 9.16 -8.81 12.77
N LYS A 121 10.07 -9.70 12.39
CA LYS A 121 9.74 -10.93 11.66
C LYS A 121 9.05 -12.01 12.51
N LYS A 122 8.95 -11.82 13.81
CA LYS A 122 8.33 -12.79 14.73
C LYS A 122 6.82 -12.56 14.87
N SER A 123 6.34 -11.41 14.42
CA SER A 123 4.91 -11.08 14.46
C SER A 123 4.18 -11.75 13.29
N ASP A 124 3.02 -12.36 13.55
CA ASP A 124 2.17 -12.97 12.53
C ASP A 124 1.54 -11.92 11.59
N GLY A 125 1.34 -10.70 12.10
CA GLY A 125 0.87 -9.55 11.34
C GLY A 125 1.20 -8.25 12.05
N ILE A 126 1.50 -7.21 11.28
CA ILE A 126 1.81 -5.87 11.77
C ILE A 126 0.93 -4.89 11.03
N ILE A 127 0.24 -4.02 11.76
CA ILE A 127 -0.53 -2.92 11.20
C ILE A 127 0.01 -1.62 11.80
N TRP A 128 0.39 -0.69 10.92
CA TRP A 128 0.81 0.64 11.32
C TRP A 128 -0.41 1.52 11.53
N VAL A 129 -0.53 2.06 12.72
CA VAL A 129 -1.61 2.96 13.09
C VAL A 129 -1.05 4.31 13.52
N LYS A 130 -1.86 5.35 13.40
CA LYS A 130 -1.53 6.70 13.83
C LYS A 130 -2.60 7.19 14.80
N LYS A 131 -2.14 7.70 15.95
CA LYS A 131 -3.02 8.35 16.89
C LYS A 131 -3.59 9.64 16.33
N ILE A 132 -4.92 9.81 16.41
CA ILE A 132 -5.64 10.99 15.91
C ILE A 132 -6.74 11.42 16.88
N ASP A 133 -6.99 12.72 16.96
CA ASP A 133 -7.98 13.28 17.91
C ASP A 133 -9.43 12.96 17.51
N ASN A 134 -9.74 12.92 16.22
CA ASN A 134 -11.08 12.62 15.71
C ASN A 134 -11.05 11.43 14.74
N PRO A 135 -11.27 10.21 15.22
CA PRO A 135 -11.20 9.00 14.43
C PRO A 135 -12.47 8.66 13.63
N SER A 136 -13.57 9.42 13.76
CA SER A 136 -14.89 9.06 13.21
C SER A 136 -14.94 8.83 11.70
N ALA A 137 -13.98 9.38 10.93
CA ALA A 137 -13.89 9.21 9.49
C ALA A 137 -13.04 8.01 9.06
N PHE A 138 -12.44 7.28 10.00
CA PHE A 138 -11.45 6.24 9.75
C PHE A 138 -11.84 4.90 10.38
N GLY A 139 -11.21 3.83 9.94
CA GLY A 139 -11.17 2.59 10.69
C GLY A 139 -10.26 2.73 11.89
N VAL A 140 -10.68 2.25 13.04
CA VAL A 140 -9.91 2.26 14.29
C VAL A 140 -9.63 0.86 14.79
N VAL A 141 -8.57 0.72 15.59
CA VAL A 141 -8.22 -0.53 16.24
C VAL A 141 -8.29 -0.40 17.75
N LYS A 142 -8.68 -1.49 18.45
CA LYS A 142 -8.46 -1.65 19.87
C LYS A 142 -7.24 -2.50 20.10
N ILE A 143 -6.44 -2.15 21.06
CA ILE A 143 -5.25 -2.91 21.45
C ILE A 143 -5.32 -3.28 22.93
N ASN A 144 -4.68 -4.38 23.32
CA ASN A 144 -4.46 -4.73 24.72
C ASN A 144 -3.12 -4.14 25.24
N ASP A 145 -2.80 -4.39 26.51
CA ASP A 145 -1.59 -3.88 27.17
C ASP A 145 -0.27 -4.35 26.53
N ASN A 146 -0.32 -5.38 25.68
CA ASN A 146 0.82 -5.91 24.93
C ASN A 146 0.88 -5.37 23.50
N ASN A 147 0.10 -4.33 23.16
CA ASN A 147 -0.03 -3.78 21.80
C ASN A 147 -0.55 -4.79 20.77
N ILE A 148 -1.28 -5.81 21.21
CA ILE A 148 -1.94 -6.75 20.28
C ILE A 148 -3.32 -6.22 19.95
N ILE A 149 -3.64 -6.16 18.64
CA ILE A 149 -4.96 -5.72 18.19
C ILE A 149 -5.99 -6.78 18.58
N THR A 150 -7.06 -6.31 19.22
CA THR A 150 -8.16 -7.15 19.69
C THR A 150 -9.45 -6.93 18.91
N ASP A 151 -9.58 -5.80 18.22
CA ASP A 151 -10.79 -5.45 17.49
C ASP A 151 -10.52 -4.40 16.40
N PHE A 152 -11.36 -4.39 15.37
CA PHE A 152 -11.39 -3.39 14.29
C PHE A 152 -12.79 -2.82 14.18
N VAL A 153 -12.92 -1.49 14.15
CA VAL A 153 -14.20 -0.82 13.97
C VAL A 153 -14.08 0.21 12.85
N GLU A 154 -14.82 0.01 11.77
CA GLU A 154 -14.86 0.95 10.65
C GLU A 154 -15.80 2.11 10.96
N LYS A 155 -15.28 3.34 10.88
CA LYS A 155 -16.02 4.60 11.04
C LYS A 155 -17.01 4.58 12.23
N PRO A 156 -16.52 4.45 13.44
CA PRO A 156 -17.38 4.33 14.61
C PRO A 156 -18.26 5.58 14.80
N GLU A 157 -19.56 5.37 15.05
CA GLU A 157 -20.51 6.45 15.38
C GLU A 157 -20.22 7.08 16.74
N THR A 158 -19.66 6.31 17.66
CA THR A 158 -19.23 6.78 18.99
C THR A 158 -17.73 6.54 19.15
N PHE A 159 -17.09 7.29 20.03
CA PHE A 159 -15.67 7.10 20.29
C PHE A 159 -15.36 5.68 20.76
N VAL A 160 -14.43 5.01 20.08
CA VAL A 160 -13.98 3.63 20.36
C VAL A 160 -12.51 3.60 20.73
N SER A 161 -11.68 4.26 19.93
CA SER A 161 -10.23 4.34 20.09
C SER A 161 -9.71 5.52 19.29
N ASP A 162 -8.57 6.06 19.67
CA ASP A 162 -7.85 7.10 18.94
C ASP A 162 -6.73 6.57 18.00
N LEU A 163 -6.66 5.22 17.88
CA LEU A 163 -5.69 4.50 17.04
C LEU A 163 -6.33 3.90 15.79
#